data_8c5007e8c35bcc841a7651424edc29f7
#
_entry.id   8c5007e8c35bcc841a7651424edc29f7
#
_cell.length_a   1.000
_cell.length_b   1.000
_cell.length_c   1.000
_cell.angle_alpha   90.00
_cell.angle_beta   90.00
_cell.angle_gamma   90.00
#
_symmetry.space_group_name_H-M   'P 1'
#
loop_
_entity.id
_entity.type
_entity.pdbx_description
1 polymer ?
#
loop_
_entity_poly.entity_id
_entity_poly.type
_entity_poly.pdbx_seq_one_letter_code
_entity_poly.pdbx_strand_id
1 'polypeptide(L)'
;MNKKSAWSYCRIDAPEDTHGALKGQYERLETYAEQMGFTVVGSSQDLGSGLSFDRPGLQAVLEAAKAGSFQVLLVDSVSRIGRDMVKTTELIQTINGCGISIYSPMEGEIKLSDFAMPPFHLV
;
A
#
# COMPACT_ATOMS: atom_id res chain seq x y z
N MET A 1 23.60 -4.29 -9.67
CA MET A 1 22.80 -4.36 -8.47
C MET A 1 21.36 -4.56 -8.79
N ASN A 2 20.75 -5.51 -8.11
CA ASN A 2 19.36 -5.82 -8.36
C ASN A 2 18.47 -4.85 -7.60
N LYS A 3 17.56 -4.20 -8.31
CA LYS A 3 16.55 -3.36 -7.68
C LYS A 3 15.38 -4.23 -7.29
N LYS A 4 14.75 -3.90 -6.17
CA LYS A 4 13.55 -4.61 -5.76
C LYS A 4 12.38 -4.20 -6.64
N SER A 5 11.54 -5.16 -6.97
CA SER A 5 10.34 -4.91 -7.76
C SER A 5 9.24 -4.35 -6.86
N ALA A 6 8.53 -3.37 -7.35
CA ALA A 6 7.49 -2.67 -6.58
C ALA A 6 6.16 -2.63 -7.32
N TRP A 7 5.09 -2.60 -6.54
CA TRP A 7 3.73 -2.40 -7.04
C TRP A 7 3.23 -1.12 -6.40
N SER A 8 2.65 -0.22 -7.17
CA SER A 8 2.09 1.01 -6.61
C SER A 8 0.58 0.89 -6.50
N TYR A 9 0.03 1.28 -5.36
CA TYR A 9 -1.40 1.27 -5.11
C TYR A 9 -1.86 2.66 -4.71
N CYS A 10 -2.85 3.18 -5.40
CA CYS A 10 -3.40 4.50 -5.17
C CYS A 10 -4.90 4.42 -4.87
N ARG A 11 -5.41 5.31 -4.04
CA ARG A 11 -6.84 5.36 -3.72
C ARG A 11 -7.24 6.79 -3.36
N ILE A 12 -8.42 7.20 -3.79
CA ILE A 12 -9.03 8.44 -3.33
C ILE A 12 -10.44 8.15 -2.83
N ASP A 13 -10.93 8.96 -1.89
CA ASP A 13 -12.25 8.80 -1.28
C ASP A 13 -13.34 9.51 -2.07
N ALA A 14 -13.35 9.36 -3.38
CA ALA A 14 -14.31 10.02 -4.25
C ALA A 14 -14.82 9.01 -5.27
N PRO A 15 -16.06 9.20 -5.79
CA PRO A 15 -16.61 8.27 -6.77
C PRO A 15 -15.92 8.35 -8.14
N GLU A 16 -15.23 9.46 -8.40
CA GLU A 16 -14.49 9.61 -9.66
C GLU A 16 -13.33 10.58 -9.45
N ASP A 17 -12.31 10.47 -10.30
CA ASP A 17 -11.13 11.32 -10.19
C ASP A 17 -11.30 12.55 -11.09
N THR A 18 -11.97 13.58 -10.58
CA THR A 18 -12.26 14.79 -11.34
C THR A 18 -11.11 15.78 -11.35
N HIS A 19 -10.13 15.66 -10.46
CA HIS A 19 -9.04 16.63 -10.32
C HIS A 19 -7.66 16.01 -10.47
N GLY A 20 -7.56 14.79 -10.97
CA GLY A 20 -6.28 14.15 -11.19
C GLY A 20 -5.57 13.71 -9.92
N ALA A 21 -6.31 13.49 -8.83
CA ALA A 21 -5.71 13.09 -7.56
C ALA A 21 -5.03 11.73 -7.62
N LEU A 22 -5.62 10.77 -8.35
CA LEU A 22 -5.00 9.46 -8.53
C LEU A 22 -3.73 9.56 -9.35
N LYS A 23 -3.76 10.37 -10.41
CA LYS A 23 -2.58 10.58 -11.24
C LYS A 23 -1.47 11.21 -10.41
N GLY A 24 -1.81 12.18 -9.56
CA GLY A 24 -0.85 12.82 -8.68
C GLY A 24 -0.23 11.84 -7.69
N GLN A 25 -1.03 10.94 -7.11
CA GLN A 25 -0.51 9.91 -6.23
C GLN A 25 0.45 8.99 -6.98
N TYR A 26 0.04 8.55 -8.16
CA TYR A 26 0.84 7.65 -8.97
C TYR A 26 2.20 8.27 -9.30
N GLU A 27 2.20 9.53 -9.71
CA GLU A 27 3.44 10.23 -10.06
C GLU A 27 4.36 10.40 -8.85
N ARG A 28 3.79 10.69 -7.67
CA ARG A 28 4.58 10.77 -6.45
C ARG A 28 5.21 9.43 -6.10
N LEU A 29 4.47 8.33 -6.31
CA LEU A 29 4.99 7.01 -6.01
C LEU A 29 6.06 6.58 -7.01
N GLU A 30 5.94 6.98 -8.28
CA GLU A 30 6.99 6.71 -9.26
C GLU A 30 8.27 7.46 -8.90
N THR A 31 8.15 8.72 -8.50
CA THR A 31 9.30 9.51 -8.07
C THR A 31 9.94 8.90 -6.83
N TYR A 32 9.11 8.49 -5.89
CA TYR A 32 9.60 7.89 -4.66
C TYR A 32 10.30 6.55 -4.95
N ALA A 33 9.74 5.74 -5.82
CA ALA A 33 10.37 4.47 -6.24
C ALA A 33 11.74 4.73 -6.83
N GLU A 34 11.85 5.74 -7.69
CA GLU A 34 13.12 6.09 -8.29
C GLU A 34 14.14 6.51 -7.24
N GLN A 35 13.72 7.34 -6.28
CA GLN A 35 14.58 7.79 -5.19
C GLN A 35 15.06 6.62 -4.32
N MET A 36 14.20 5.65 -4.10
CA MET A 36 14.51 4.50 -3.26
C MET A 36 15.21 3.37 -4.02
N GLY A 37 15.30 3.46 -5.32
CA GLY A 37 15.92 2.42 -6.13
C GLY A 37 15.02 1.21 -6.37
N PHE A 38 13.69 1.41 -6.34
CA PHE A 38 12.75 0.34 -6.66
C PHE A 38 12.35 0.41 -8.13
N THR A 39 12.03 -0.74 -8.72
CA THR A 39 11.52 -0.80 -10.10
C THR A 39 10.03 -1.12 -10.03
N VAL A 40 9.19 -0.21 -10.51
CA VAL A 40 7.73 -0.43 -10.49
C VAL A 40 7.37 -1.39 -11.62
N VAL A 41 6.82 -2.54 -11.25
CA VAL A 41 6.46 -3.59 -12.21
C VAL A 41 4.94 -3.71 -12.39
N GLY A 42 4.16 -3.03 -11.59
CA GLY A 42 2.70 -3.03 -11.72
C GLY A 42 2.08 -1.97 -10.86
N SER A 43 0.81 -1.68 -11.13
CA SER A 43 0.07 -0.68 -10.37
C SER A 43 -1.41 -0.99 -10.40
N SER A 44 -2.13 -0.55 -9.38
CA SER A 44 -3.58 -0.62 -9.34
C SER A 44 -4.11 0.57 -8.55
N GLN A 45 -5.41 0.83 -8.71
CA GLN A 45 -6.01 1.97 -8.03
C GLN A 45 -7.47 1.71 -7.75
N ASP A 46 -7.99 2.40 -6.77
CA ASP A 46 -9.39 2.32 -6.38
C ASP A 46 -9.97 3.70 -6.12
N LEU A 47 -11.29 3.78 -6.27
CA LEU A 47 -12.07 4.93 -5.87
C LEU A 47 -12.95 4.46 -4.72
N GLY A 48 -13.17 5.32 -3.75
CA GLY A 48 -14.10 5.01 -2.67
C GLY A 48 -13.48 4.99 -1.29
N SER A 49 -14.31 4.62 -0.33
CA SER A 49 -13.98 4.72 1.08
C SER A 49 -12.88 3.77 1.53
N GLY A 50 -12.02 4.25 2.41
CA GLY A 50 -11.01 3.40 3.05
C GLY A 50 -11.58 2.48 4.11
N LEU A 51 -12.89 2.51 4.33
CA LEU A 51 -13.54 1.62 5.29
C LEU A 51 -13.88 0.26 4.67
N SER A 52 -13.98 0.19 3.34
CA SER A 52 -14.23 -1.06 2.64
C SER A 52 -12.93 -1.63 2.08
N PHE A 53 -12.73 -2.92 2.23
CA PHE A 53 -11.56 -3.60 1.68
C PHE A 53 -11.90 -4.49 0.49
N ASP A 54 -13.17 -4.48 0.06
CA ASP A 54 -13.62 -5.21 -1.12
C ASP A 54 -13.50 -4.26 -2.33
N ARG A 55 -12.26 -4.03 -2.75
CA ARG A 55 -11.94 -3.09 -3.83
C ARG A 55 -11.08 -3.80 -4.87
N PRO A 56 -11.42 -3.66 -6.17
CA PRO A 56 -10.69 -4.37 -7.24
C PRO A 56 -9.19 -4.10 -7.28
N GLY A 57 -8.78 -2.85 -7.08
CA GLY A 57 -7.36 -2.50 -7.09
C GLY A 57 -6.61 -3.12 -5.93
N LEU A 58 -7.22 -3.17 -4.75
CA LEU A 58 -6.62 -3.80 -3.59
C LEU A 58 -6.59 -5.31 -3.76
N GLN A 59 -7.63 -5.90 -4.37
CA GLN A 59 -7.63 -7.33 -4.67
C GLN A 59 -6.50 -7.68 -5.66
N ALA A 60 -6.24 -6.80 -6.62
CA ALA A 60 -5.13 -7.00 -7.55
C ALA A 60 -3.78 -7.01 -6.82
N VAL A 61 -3.62 -6.15 -5.80
CA VAL A 61 -2.42 -6.14 -4.96
C VAL A 61 -2.26 -7.50 -4.28
N LEU A 62 -3.35 -8.01 -3.68
CA LEU A 62 -3.29 -9.26 -2.94
C LEU A 62 -2.99 -10.46 -3.84
N GLU A 63 -3.58 -10.48 -5.03
CA GLU A 63 -3.32 -11.54 -5.99
C GLU A 63 -1.88 -11.53 -6.46
N ALA A 64 -1.35 -10.36 -6.79
CA ALA A 64 0.03 -10.22 -7.21
C ALA A 64 1.00 -10.56 -6.08
N ALA A 65 0.64 -10.20 -4.84
CA ALA A 65 1.44 -10.51 -3.67
C ALA A 65 1.55 -12.03 -3.46
N LYS A 66 0.43 -12.71 -3.57
CA LYS A 66 0.40 -14.17 -3.41
C LYS A 66 1.15 -14.88 -4.52
N ALA A 67 1.18 -14.29 -5.71
CA ALA A 67 1.90 -14.85 -6.84
C ALA A 67 3.40 -14.53 -6.80
N GLY A 68 3.85 -13.73 -5.83
CA GLY A 68 5.25 -13.36 -5.72
C GLY A 68 5.72 -12.41 -6.81
N SER A 69 4.78 -11.62 -7.37
CA SER A 69 5.08 -10.75 -8.53
C SER A 69 5.91 -9.53 -8.17
N PHE A 70 5.95 -9.15 -6.90
CA PHE A 70 6.71 -7.96 -6.48
C PHE A 70 7.17 -8.12 -5.03
N GLN A 71 8.08 -7.27 -4.60
CA GLN A 71 8.72 -7.35 -3.29
C GLN A 71 8.37 -6.17 -2.39
N VAL A 72 7.94 -5.05 -2.97
CA VAL A 72 7.65 -3.83 -2.24
C VAL A 72 6.31 -3.26 -2.69
N LEU A 73 5.44 -2.95 -1.73
CA LEU A 73 4.18 -2.26 -2.01
C LEU A 73 4.39 -0.77 -1.69
N LEU A 74 4.08 0.09 -2.65
CA LEU A 74 4.18 1.54 -2.46
C LEU A 74 2.78 2.13 -2.34
N VAL A 75 2.57 2.93 -1.31
CA VAL A 75 1.32 3.68 -1.10
C VAL A 75 1.67 5.10 -0.70
N ASP A 76 0.78 6.04 -0.96
CA ASP A 76 1.01 7.45 -0.64
C ASP A 76 1.07 7.65 0.89
N SER A 77 0.24 6.91 1.61
CA SER A 77 0.27 6.82 3.06
C SER A 77 -0.49 5.56 3.48
N VAL A 78 -0.36 5.17 4.73
CA VAL A 78 -1.05 3.97 5.23
C VAL A 78 -2.57 4.11 5.09
N SER A 79 -3.09 5.33 5.14
CA SER A 79 -4.53 5.57 5.02
C SER A 79 -5.08 5.16 3.65
N ARG A 80 -4.22 5.04 2.63
CA ARG A 80 -4.65 4.55 1.32
C ARG A 80 -4.92 3.06 1.34
N ILE A 81 -4.29 2.32 2.25
CA ILE A 81 -4.58 0.91 2.44
C ILE A 81 -5.96 0.78 3.07
N GLY A 82 -6.23 1.57 4.11
CA GLY A 82 -7.53 1.57 4.76
C GLY A 82 -7.54 2.45 5.99
N ARG A 83 -8.75 2.71 6.50
CA ARG A 83 -8.93 3.53 7.69
C ARG A 83 -9.41 2.74 8.89
N ASP A 84 -9.86 1.50 8.69
CA ASP A 84 -10.25 0.62 9.78
C ASP A 84 -8.95 0.04 10.36
N MET A 85 -8.64 0.39 11.59
CA MET A 85 -7.37 0.01 12.21
C MET A 85 -7.17 -1.51 12.25
N VAL A 86 -8.19 -2.25 12.62
CA VAL A 86 -8.09 -3.70 12.75
C VAL A 86 -7.88 -4.35 11.38
N LYS A 87 -8.72 -3.98 10.42
CA LYS A 87 -8.63 -4.56 9.07
C LYS A 87 -7.33 -4.16 8.36
N THR A 88 -6.89 -2.92 8.57
CA THR A 88 -5.64 -2.44 7.97
C THR A 88 -4.46 -3.22 8.55
N THR A 89 -4.45 -3.45 9.86
CA THR A 89 -3.39 -4.23 10.51
C THR A 89 -3.36 -5.66 9.98
N GLU A 90 -4.54 -6.27 9.84
CA GLU A 90 -4.63 -7.63 9.28
C GLU A 90 -4.10 -7.70 7.85
N LEU A 91 -4.42 -6.68 7.06
CA LEU A 91 -3.99 -6.63 5.67
C LEU A 91 -2.47 -6.45 5.57
N ILE A 92 -1.90 -5.57 6.40
CA ILE A 92 -0.45 -5.38 6.46
C ILE A 92 0.23 -6.70 6.84
N GLN A 93 -0.34 -7.41 7.82
CA GLN A 93 0.17 -8.69 8.25
C GLN A 93 0.15 -9.70 7.10
N THR A 94 -0.93 -9.75 6.34
CA THR A 94 -1.07 -10.64 5.19
C THR A 94 -0.01 -10.32 4.13
N ILE A 95 0.16 -9.04 3.81
CA ILE A 95 1.12 -8.60 2.79
C ILE A 95 2.55 -8.90 3.26
N ASN A 96 2.87 -8.58 4.51
CA ASN A 96 4.20 -8.88 5.05
C ASN A 96 4.43 -10.40 5.08
N GLY A 97 3.39 -11.18 5.32
CA GLY A 97 3.47 -12.64 5.31
C GLY A 97 3.81 -13.22 3.94
N CYS A 98 3.58 -12.46 2.87
CA CYS A 98 3.97 -12.84 1.53
C CYS A 98 5.41 -12.44 1.21
N GLY A 99 6.14 -11.92 2.20
CA GLY A 99 7.52 -11.47 2.00
C GLY A 99 7.63 -10.08 1.40
N ILE A 100 6.56 -9.28 1.49
CA ILE A 100 6.52 -7.95 0.88
C ILE A 100 6.63 -6.88 1.95
N SER A 101 7.50 -5.90 1.72
CA SER A 101 7.63 -4.71 2.57
C SER A 101 6.72 -3.62 2.02
N ILE A 102 6.22 -2.75 2.88
CA ILE A 102 5.34 -1.65 2.49
C ILE A 102 6.04 -0.33 2.80
N TYR A 103 6.05 0.57 1.82
CA TYR A 103 6.69 1.89 1.99
C TYR A 103 5.78 3.00 1.53
N SER A 104 5.88 4.15 2.18
CA SER A 104 5.21 5.37 1.72
C SER A 104 6.14 6.56 1.83
N PRO A 105 5.98 7.59 0.99
CA PRO A 105 6.77 8.82 1.13
C PRO A 105 6.51 9.51 2.46
N MET A 106 5.32 9.33 3.03
CA MET A 106 4.95 9.98 4.27
C MET A 106 5.52 9.30 5.50
N GLU A 107 5.51 7.98 5.55
CA GLU A 107 5.89 7.23 6.75
C GLU A 107 7.19 6.44 6.62
N GLY A 108 7.74 6.33 5.41
CA GLY A 108 8.85 5.42 5.16
C GLY A 108 8.36 3.99 5.17
N GLU A 109 9.13 3.07 5.69
CA GLU A 109 8.70 1.68 5.76
C GLU A 109 7.58 1.55 6.80
N ILE A 110 6.46 0.98 6.38
CA ILE A 110 5.30 0.78 7.24
C ILE A 110 5.40 -0.63 7.82
N LYS A 111 5.65 -0.70 9.12
CA LYS A 111 5.81 -1.97 9.81
C LYS A 111 4.63 -2.25 10.70
N LEU A 112 4.31 -3.52 10.87
CA LEU A 112 3.21 -3.93 11.73
C LEU A 112 3.39 -3.39 13.15
N SER A 113 4.62 -3.34 13.64
CA SER A 113 4.90 -2.81 14.97
C SER A 113 4.51 -1.34 15.15
N ASP A 114 4.38 -0.59 14.06
CA ASP A 114 4.00 0.82 14.14
C ASP A 114 2.53 0.99 14.50
N PHE A 115 1.71 -0.06 14.29
CA PHE A 115 0.29 0.00 14.54
C PHE A 115 -0.14 -0.98 15.61
N ALA A 116 0.70 -1.93 15.98
CA ALA A 116 0.33 -2.93 16.94
C ALA A 116 0.08 -2.29 18.28
N MET A 117 -1.03 -2.63 18.88
CA MET A 117 -1.31 -2.18 20.22
C MET A 117 -0.29 -2.83 21.15
N PRO A 118 0.20 -2.08 22.10
CA PRO A 118 1.13 -2.65 23.05
C PRO A 118 0.42 -3.75 23.79
N PRO A 119 1.05 -4.86 23.90
CA PRO A 119 0.42 -6.04 24.46
C PRO A 119 0.05 -5.87 25.87
N PHE A 120 0.58 -5.05 26.42
CA PHE A 120 0.46 -4.67 27.58
C PHE A 120 -0.74 -4.22 27.94
N HIS A 121 -1.08 -3.82 27.07
CA HIS A 121 -2.16 -3.35 27.39
C HIS A 121 -2.76 -4.44 28.08
N LEU A 122 -2.19 -4.85 28.27
CA LEU A 122 -2.61 -5.57 28.92
C LEU A 122 -2.38 -5.52 29.94
N VAL A 123 -2.27 -5.30 30.17
CA VAL A 123 -2.33 -5.39 31.08
C VAL A 123 -2.59 -5.20 31.53
#